data_a681e2b17eb9949ce6698844c76636f4
#
_entry.id   a681e2b17eb9949ce6698844c76636f4
#
_cell.length_a   1.000
_cell.length_b   1.000
_cell.length_c   1.000
_cell.angle_alpha   90.00
_cell.angle_beta   90.00
_cell.angle_gamma   90.00
#
_symmetry.space_group_name_H-M   'P 1'
#
loop_
_entity.id
_entity.type
_entity.pdbx_description
1 polymer ?
#
loop_
_entity_poly.entity_id
_entity_poly.type
_entity_poly.pdbx_seq_one_letter_code
_entity_poly.pdbx_strand_id
1 'polypeptide(L)'
;FADKNGLDSILVFSVPESIDDKFRAAVRYRFLDGNAGELSQGIGELDLEVLPERFTVLQNYPNPFNAETVIHYEIPDSRPISIRIFNLLGREIRSVQYTEQKAGKQRFRWMGKNDLGEQVGSGVYFLQLSAGDEFKRMKMVLMK
;
A
#
# COMPACT_ATOMS: atom_id res chain seq x y z
N PHE A 1 -23.56 -11.71 -2.25
CA PHE A 1 -23.78 -11.34 -3.66
C PHE A 1 -24.56 -12.47 -4.30
N ALA A 2 -25.80 -12.23 -4.67
CA ALA A 2 -26.55 -13.18 -5.51
C ALA A 2 -26.04 -13.04 -6.95
N ASP A 3 -25.59 -14.14 -7.52
CA ASP A 3 -25.35 -14.26 -8.97
C ASP A 3 -26.70 -14.16 -9.71
N LYS A 4 -26.65 -13.79 -10.98
CA LYS A 4 -27.81 -13.75 -11.89
C LYS A 4 -28.56 -15.08 -12.02
N ASN A 5 -28.03 -16.17 -11.46
CA ASN A 5 -28.60 -17.52 -11.43
C ASN A 5 -29.25 -17.86 -10.07
N GLY A 6 -29.37 -16.92 -9.15
CA GLY A 6 -30.06 -17.13 -7.87
C GLY A 6 -29.31 -18.02 -6.87
N LEU A 7 -27.99 -18.16 -7.01
CA LEU A 7 -27.15 -18.88 -6.05
C LEU A 7 -26.75 -17.94 -4.90
N ASP A 8 -27.23 -18.23 -3.69
CA ASP A 8 -26.78 -17.54 -2.48
C ASP A 8 -25.54 -18.23 -1.92
N SER A 9 -24.44 -17.46 -1.81
CA SER A 9 -23.19 -17.93 -1.21
C SER A 9 -23.06 -17.36 0.20
N ILE A 10 -22.96 -18.22 1.21
CA ILE A 10 -22.64 -17.80 2.57
C ILE A 10 -21.18 -18.13 2.85
N LEU A 11 -20.36 -17.09 3.04
CA LEU A 11 -18.99 -17.23 3.49
C LEU A 11 -18.92 -16.89 4.99
N VAL A 12 -18.48 -17.84 5.79
CA VAL A 12 -18.29 -17.65 7.23
C VAL A 12 -16.79 -17.61 7.52
N PHE A 13 -16.32 -16.49 8.04
CA PHE A 13 -14.93 -16.32 8.44
C PHE A 13 -14.81 -16.37 9.96
N SER A 14 -13.78 -17.02 10.47
CA SER A 14 -13.28 -16.74 11.82
C SER A 14 -11.99 -15.93 11.67
N VAL A 15 -12.01 -14.72 12.21
CA VAL A 15 -10.84 -13.83 12.21
C VAL A 15 -10.08 -14.08 13.52
N PRO A 16 -8.77 -14.36 13.50
CA PRO A 16 -7.98 -14.50 14.71
C PRO A 16 -7.86 -13.15 15.44
N GLU A 17 -7.73 -13.19 16.79
CA GLU A 17 -7.64 -11.98 17.62
C GLU A 17 -6.34 -11.16 17.41
N SER A 18 -5.29 -11.76 16.87
CA SER A 18 -4.07 -11.06 16.46
C SER A 18 -3.84 -11.25 14.97
N ILE A 19 -3.80 -10.16 14.24
CA ILE A 19 -3.68 -10.16 12.80
C ILE A 19 -2.30 -9.61 12.43
N ASP A 20 -1.42 -10.48 11.92
CA ASP A 20 -0.36 -10.06 11.01
C ASP A 20 -1.03 -9.64 9.70
N ASP A 21 -0.36 -8.78 8.91
CA ASP A 21 -0.90 -8.21 7.66
C ASP A 21 -1.44 -9.25 6.66
N LYS A 22 -1.05 -10.50 6.82
CA LYS A 22 -1.51 -11.63 6.00
C LYS A 22 -1.84 -12.82 6.89
N PHE A 23 -2.98 -13.41 6.68
CA PHE A 23 -3.36 -14.63 7.37
C PHE A 23 -4.07 -15.59 6.40
N ARG A 24 -3.94 -16.89 6.69
CA ARG A 24 -4.69 -17.94 5.99
C ARG A 24 -5.91 -18.30 6.82
N ALA A 25 -7.06 -18.31 6.17
CA ALA A 25 -8.29 -18.77 6.78
C ALA A 25 -8.77 -20.03 6.04
N ALA A 26 -9.13 -21.05 6.81
CA ALA A 26 -9.91 -22.16 6.27
C ALA A 26 -11.35 -21.69 6.08
N VAL A 27 -11.81 -21.70 4.85
CA VAL A 27 -13.16 -21.26 4.51
C VAL A 27 -14.00 -22.50 4.23
N ARG A 28 -15.05 -22.66 5.00
CA ARG A 28 -16.10 -23.65 4.70
C ARG A 28 -17.14 -22.98 3.83
N TYR A 29 -17.40 -23.53 2.66
CA TYR A 29 -18.41 -23.02 1.74
C TYR A 29 -19.48 -24.07 1.46
N ARG A 30 -20.67 -23.59 1.20
CA ARG A 30 -21.82 -24.38 0.77
C ARG A 30 -22.56 -23.58 -0.31
N PHE A 31 -22.78 -24.20 -1.43
CA PHE A 31 -23.64 -23.66 -2.47
C PHE A 31 -25.03 -24.30 -2.32
N LEU A 32 -26.04 -23.45 -2.23
CA LEU A 32 -27.44 -23.87 -2.14
C LEU A 32 -28.18 -23.45 -3.43
N ASP A 33 -29.11 -24.26 -3.89
CA ASP A 33 -30.05 -23.83 -4.91
C ASP A 33 -31.12 -22.90 -4.31
N GLY A 34 -31.96 -22.29 -5.16
CA GLY A 34 -33.00 -21.35 -4.72
C GLY A 34 -34.09 -21.99 -3.81
N ASN A 35 -34.07 -23.32 -3.61
CA ASN A 35 -34.96 -24.07 -2.73
C ASN A 35 -34.24 -24.62 -1.49
N ALA A 36 -33.04 -24.06 -1.19
CA ALA A 36 -32.17 -24.53 -0.12
C ALA A 36 -31.65 -25.97 -0.26
N GLY A 37 -31.70 -26.53 -1.46
CA GLY A 37 -31.01 -27.78 -1.81
C GLY A 37 -29.50 -27.56 -1.91
N GLU A 38 -28.73 -28.46 -1.32
CA GLU A 38 -27.28 -28.36 -1.34
C GLU A 38 -26.73 -28.83 -2.71
N LEU A 39 -26.08 -27.92 -3.44
CA LEU A 39 -25.44 -28.22 -4.73
C LEU A 39 -23.99 -28.67 -4.57
N SER A 40 -23.25 -28.08 -3.61
CA SER A 40 -21.84 -28.39 -3.36
C SER A 40 -21.42 -27.85 -2.02
N GLN A 41 -20.50 -28.55 -1.36
CA GLN A 41 -19.85 -28.09 -0.15
C GLN A 41 -18.36 -28.41 -0.21
N GLY A 42 -17.56 -27.64 0.53
CA GLY A 42 -16.14 -27.89 0.58
C GLY A 42 -15.44 -27.08 1.67
N ILE A 43 -14.18 -27.38 1.84
CA ILE A 43 -13.26 -26.61 2.66
C ILE A 43 -12.15 -26.13 1.72
N GLY A 44 -11.97 -24.82 1.66
CA GLY A 44 -10.88 -24.19 0.90
C GLY A 44 -10.00 -23.37 1.82
N GLU A 45 -8.79 -23.10 1.37
CA GLU A 45 -7.92 -22.11 2.02
C GLU A 45 -8.04 -20.79 1.28
N LEU A 46 -8.16 -19.71 2.02
CA LEU A 46 -8.19 -18.34 1.52
C LEU A 46 -7.03 -17.55 2.11
N ASP A 47 -6.19 -17.01 1.26
CA ASP A 47 -5.18 -16.04 1.68
C ASP A 47 -5.84 -14.65 1.74
N LEU A 48 -5.93 -14.11 2.95
CA LEU A 48 -6.50 -12.79 3.20
C LEU A 48 -5.40 -11.81 3.52
N GLU A 49 -5.51 -10.62 3.01
CA GLU A 49 -4.60 -9.50 3.31
C GLU A 49 -5.41 -8.38 3.96
N VAL A 50 -4.95 -7.92 5.12
CA VAL A 50 -5.55 -6.77 5.79
C VAL A 50 -5.06 -5.50 5.09
N LEU A 51 -5.98 -4.82 4.43
CA LEU A 51 -5.68 -3.56 3.77
C LEU A 51 -5.72 -2.41 4.77
N PRO A 52 -4.84 -1.40 4.61
CA PRO A 52 -4.89 -0.18 5.40
C PRO A 52 -6.23 0.54 5.24
N GLU A 53 -6.74 1.14 6.32
CA GLU A 53 -8.00 1.89 6.27
C GLU A 53 -7.87 3.26 5.61
N ARG A 54 -6.65 3.81 5.59
CA ARG A 54 -6.38 5.18 5.10
C ARG A 54 -5.01 5.32 4.49
N PHE A 55 -4.84 6.35 3.67
CA PHE A 55 -3.55 6.76 3.14
C PHE A 55 -2.65 7.30 4.26
N THR A 56 -1.52 6.65 4.48
CA THR A 56 -0.54 6.98 5.52
C THR A 56 0.87 6.99 4.94
N VAL A 57 1.68 7.95 5.37
CA VAL A 57 3.12 8.00 5.03
C VAL A 57 3.90 8.04 6.33
N LEU A 58 4.77 7.06 6.52
CA LEU A 58 5.61 6.96 7.70
C LEU A 58 6.91 7.76 7.51
N GLN A 59 7.53 8.14 8.61
CA GLN A 59 8.83 8.83 8.57
C GLN A 59 9.85 7.96 7.86
N ASN A 60 10.65 8.57 6.98
CA ASN A 60 11.73 7.87 6.30
C ASN A 60 12.79 7.37 7.28
N TYR A 61 13.33 6.20 7.00
CA TYR A 61 14.39 5.61 7.81
C TYR A 61 15.52 5.05 6.93
N PRO A 62 16.78 5.35 7.30
CA PRO A 62 17.22 6.27 8.35
C PRO A 62 16.90 7.74 8.05
N ASN A 63 16.84 8.59 9.08
CA ASN A 63 16.75 10.05 8.98
C ASN A 63 17.41 10.72 10.22
N PRO A 64 18.56 11.40 10.12
CA PRO A 64 19.31 11.65 8.91
C PRO A 64 19.82 10.39 8.22
N PHE A 65 20.01 10.46 6.90
CA PHE A 65 20.52 9.33 6.11
C PHE A 65 21.81 9.69 5.36
N ASN A 66 22.60 8.65 5.09
CA ASN A 66 23.78 8.72 4.24
C ASN A 66 23.58 7.72 3.09
N ALA A 67 23.74 8.19 1.88
CA ALA A 67 23.54 7.45 0.63
C ALA A 67 22.06 7.11 0.31
N GLU A 68 21.29 6.49 1.20
CA GLU A 68 19.91 6.11 0.91
C GLU A 68 19.00 6.14 2.14
N THR A 69 17.71 6.26 1.86
CA THR A 69 16.64 6.14 2.85
C THR A 69 15.43 5.47 2.24
N VAL A 70 14.60 4.86 3.09
CA VAL A 70 13.35 4.20 2.70
C VAL A 70 12.17 4.94 3.30
N ILE A 71 11.18 5.20 2.48
CA ILE A 71 9.90 5.77 2.85
C ILE A 71 8.87 4.65 2.77
N HIS A 72 8.19 4.36 3.87
CA HIS A 72 7.07 3.44 3.90
C HIS A 72 5.77 4.22 3.83
N TYR A 73 4.83 3.73 3.07
CA TYR A 73 3.50 4.31 2.97
C TYR A 73 2.44 3.23 2.76
N GLU A 74 1.22 3.55 3.11
CA GLU A 74 0.08 2.64 3.08
C GLU A 74 -1.04 3.26 2.26
N ILE A 75 -1.66 2.47 1.40
CA ILE A 75 -2.77 2.89 0.56
C ILE A 75 -3.95 1.91 0.71
N PRO A 76 -5.17 2.43 0.94
CA PRO A 76 -6.34 1.59 1.22
C PRO A 76 -6.88 0.88 -0.03
N ASP A 77 -6.66 1.44 -1.19
CA ASP A 77 -7.13 0.92 -2.48
C ASP A 77 -6.07 1.14 -3.56
N SER A 78 -6.18 0.42 -4.67
CA SER A 78 -5.28 0.59 -5.82
C SER A 78 -5.55 1.92 -6.52
N ARG A 79 -4.52 2.77 -6.61
CA ARG A 79 -4.63 4.13 -7.15
C ARG A 79 -3.30 4.65 -7.70
N PRO A 80 -3.34 5.72 -8.52
CA PRO A 80 -2.12 6.40 -8.95
C PRO A 80 -1.39 7.03 -7.75
N ILE A 81 -0.06 6.91 -7.76
CA ILE A 81 0.82 7.51 -6.75
C ILE A 81 1.84 8.40 -7.43
N SER A 82 2.02 9.60 -6.89
CA SER A 82 3.07 10.53 -7.29
C SER A 82 3.99 10.83 -6.11
N ILE A 83 5.29 10.66 -6.30
CA ILE A 83 6.33 10.94 -5.32
C ILE A 83 7.23 12.04 -5.88
N ARG A 84 7.30 13.16 -5.19
CA ARG A 84 8.12 14.31 -5.59
C ARG A 84 9.03 14.72 -4.45
N ILE A 85 10.29 14.99 -4.75
CA ILE A 85 11.28 15.42 -3.77
C ILE A 85 11.79 16.80 -4.18
N PHE A 86 11.79 17.71 -3.21
CA PHE A 86 12.19 19.10 -3.39
C PHE A 86 13.37 19.42 -2.48
N ASN A 87 14.23 20.34 -2.90
CA ASN A 87 15.24 20.95 -2.03
C ASN A 87 14.62 22.07 -1.18
N LEU A 88 15.44 22.69 -0.33
CA LEU A 88 15.01 23.77 0.56
C LEU A 88 14.49 25.02 -0.18
N LEU A 89 14.92 25.23 -1.42
CA LEU A 89 14.47 26.34 -2.27
C LEU A 89 13.17 26.01 -3.04
N GLY A 90 12.57 24.83 -2.81
CA GLY A 90 11.35 24.40 -3.51
C GLY A 90 11.59 23.87 -4.93
N ARG A 91 12.86 23.75 -5.36
CA ARG A 91 13.16 23.16 -6.66
C ARG A 91 12.94 21.65 -6.60
N GLU A 92 12.20 21.11 -7.57
CA GLU A 92 12.02 19.69 -7.72
C GLU A 92 13.35 19.01 -8.09
N ILE A 93 13.69 17.97 -7.36
CA ILE A 93 14.92 17.19 -7.50
C ILE A 93 14.65 15.83 -8.12
N ARG A 94 13.55 15.21 -7.70
CA ARG A 94 13.16 13.88 -8.15
C ARG A 94 11.66 13.80 -8.28
N SER A 95 11.19 13.16 -9.37
CA SER A 95 9.78 12.84 -9.58
C SER A 95 9.64 11.37 -10.01
N VAL A 96 8.72 10.67 -9.38
CA VAL A 96 8.37 9.29 -9.74
C VAL A 96 6.85 9.18 -9.75
N GLN A 97 6.30 8.55 -10.80
CA GLN A 97 4.88 8.35 -10.94
C GLN A 97 4.59 6.87 -11.18
N TYR A 98 3.63 6.36 -10.44
CA TYR A 98 3.04 5.05 -10.65
C TYR A 98 1.61 5.28 -11.12
N THR A 99 1.29 4.81 -12.31
CA THR A 99 -0.06 4.92 -12.89
C THR A 99 -1.08 4.12 -12.08
N GLU A 100 -0.62 3.04 -11.47
CA GLU A 100 -1.40 2.21 -10.56
C GLU A 100 -0.45 1.56 -9.54
N GLN A 101 -0.71 1.78 -8.27
CA GLN A 101 -0.04 1.12 -7.16
C GLN A 101 -1.07 0.30 -6.41
N LYS A 102 -0.81 -0.98 -6.18
CA LYS A 102 -1.72 -1.87 -5.45
C LYS A 102 -1.94 -1.39 -4.02
N ALA A 103 -3.16 -1.61 -3.50
CA ALA A 103 -3.48 -1.43 -2.09
C ALA A 103 -2.50 -2.17 -1.18
N GLY A 104 -2.39 -1.73 0.07
CA GLY A 104 -1.52 -2.33 1.08
C GLY A 104 -0.31 -1.48 1.42
N LYS A 105 0.68 -2.12 2.05
CA LYS A 105 1.93 -1.50 2.47
C LYS A 105 2.90 -1.44 1.32
N GLN A 106 3.46 -0.26 1.09
CA GLN A 106 4.35 0.08 0.00
C GLN A 106 5.64 0.70 0.52
N ARG A 107 6.69 0.69 -0.30
CA ARG A 107 7.97 1.34 0.02
C ARG A 107 8.56 2.02 -1.19
N PHE A 108 9.15 3.17 -0.97
CA PHE A 108 9.96 3.90 -1.93
C PHE A 108 11.36 4.12 -1.37
N ARG A 109 12.39 3.75 -2.13
CA ARG A 109 13.79 3.96 -1.76
C ARG A 109 14.36 5.13 -2.54
N TRP A 110 14.91 6.10 -1.81
CA TRP A 110 15.62 7.22 -2.41
C TRP A 110 17.12 7.14 -2.10
N MET A 111 17.92 7.16 -3.15
CA MET A 111 19.38 7.02 -3.09
C MET A 111 20.10 8.38 -3.12
N GLY A 112 19.43 9.48 -2.74
CA GLY A 112 20.01 10.82 -2.78
C GLY A 112 20.38 11.28 -4.19
N LYS A 113 19.59 10.88 -5.20
CA LYS A 113 19.82 11.19 -6.62
C LYS A 113 18.67 12.01 -7.19
N ASN A 114 19.02 12.91 -8.14
CA ASN A 114 18.06 13.65 -8.94
C ASN A 114 17.52 12.77 -10.12
N ASP A 115 16.67 13.36 -10.96
CA ASP A 115 16.10 12.68 -12.12
C ASP A 115 17.13 12.29 -13.19
N LEU A 116 18.27 12.97 -13.23
CA LEU A 116 19.39 12.64 -14.12
C LEU A 116 20.27 11.51 -13.57
N GLY A 117 19.97 10.99 -12.36
CA GLY A 117 20.79 9.99 -11.71
C GLY A 117 22.01 10.52 -10.97
N GLU A 118 22.19 11.84 -10.92
CA GLU A 118 23.31 12.50 -10.25
C GLU A 118 23.06 12.60 -8.75
N GLN A 119 24.14 12.45 -7.96
CA GLN A 119 24.08 12.60 -6.51
C GLN A 119 23.82 14.05 -6.13
N VAL A 120 22.85 14.27 -5.25
CA VAL A 120 22.57 15.59 -4.69
C VAL A 120 23.43 15.86 -3.44
N GLY A 121 23.61 17.12 -3.08
CA GLY A 121 24.39 17.55 -1.91
C GLY A 121 23.74 17.18 -0.58
N SER A 122 24.54 17.22 0.50
CA SER A 122 24.00 17.18 1.88
C SER A 122 23.04 18.34 2.08
N GLY A 123 21.95 18.11 2.80
CA GLY A 123 20.96 19.14 3.06
C GLY A 123 19.60 18.63 3.47
N VAL A 124 18.67 19.57 3.58
CA VAL A 124 17.27 19.29 3.87
C VAL A 124 16.50 19.16 2.57
N TYR A 125 15.70 18.11 2.49
CA TYR A 125 14.81 17.81 1.37
C TYR A 125 13.39 17.60 1.90
N PHE A 126 12.42 17.87 1.05
CA PHE A 126 11.01 17.65 1.33
C PHE A 126 10.47 16.65 0.33
N LEU A 127 9.91 15.58 0.86
CA LEU A 127 9.15 14.63 0.06
C LEU A 127 7.67 15.02 0.10
N GLN A 128 7.03 15.02 -1.06
CA GLN A 128 5.57 15.03 -1.20
C GLN A 128 5.16 13.72 -1.87
N LEU A 129 4.30 12.98 -1.20
CA LEU A 129 3.68 11.78 -1.71
C LEU A 129 2.18 12.04 -1.87
N SER A 130 1.66 11.85 -3.07
CA SER A 130 0.26 12.07 -3.42
C SER A 130 -0.38 10.77 -3.86
N ALA A 131 -1.60 10.53 -3.41
CA ALA A 131 -2.43 9.37 -3.69
C ALA A 131 -3.82 9.85 -4.12
N GLY A 132 -4.04 10.02 -5.42
CA GLY A 132 -5.20 10.72 -5.93
C GLY A 132 -5.21 12.19 -5.46
N ASP A 133 -6.29 12.62 -4.82
CA ASP A 133 -6.45 14.00 -4.31
C ASP A 133 -5.78 14.21 -2.94
N GLU A 134 -5.40 13.15 -2.26
CA GLU A 134 -4.72 13.24 -0.98
C GLU A 134 -3.19 13.39 -1.15
N PHE A 135 -2.56 14.15 -0.27
CA PHE A 135 -1.09 14.19 -0.22
C PHE A 135 -0.56 14.32 1.20
N LYS A 136 0.64 13.84 1.40
CA LYS A 136 1.42 13.97 2.64
C LYS A 136 2.81 14.54 2.32
N ARG A 137 3.34 15.32 3.25
CA ARG A 137 4.69 15.89 3.14
C ARG A 137 5.52 15.51 4.36
N MET A 138 6.82 15.28 4.14
CA MET A 138 7.76 15.04 5.21
C MET A 138 9.12 15.68 4.91
N LYS A 139 9.85 15.98 5.98
CA LYS A 139 11.22 16.46 5.92
C LYS A 139 12.19 15.28 5.99
N MET A 140 13.20 15.30 5.13
CA MET A 140 14.29 14.33 5.10
C MET A 140 15.63 15.08 5.20
N VAL A 141 16.61 14.49 5.87
CA VAL A 141 17.94 15.11 6.04
C VAL A 141 18.98 14.15 5.48
N LEU A 142 19.67 14.60 4.42
CA LEU A 142 20.80 13.88 3.81
C LEU A 142 22.11 14.46 4.40
N MET A 143 22.93 13.56 4.95
CA MET A 143 24.25 13.87 5.47
C MET A 143 25.27 12.95 4.81
N LYS A 144 26.21 13.51 4.10
CA LYS A 144 27.35 12.77 3.51
C LYS A 144 28.60 13.00 4.34
#